data_c80a0c05304312698a3398e73f626eb6
#
_entry.id   c80a0c05304312698a3398e73f626eb6
#
_cell.length_a   1.000
_cell.length_b   1.000
_cell.length_c   1.000
_cell.angle_alpha   90.00
_cell.angle_beta   90.00
_cell.angle_gamma   90.00
#
_symmetry.space_group_name_H-M   'P 1'
#
loop_
_entity.id
_entity.type
_entity.pdbx_description
1 polymer ?
#
loop_
_entity_poly.entity_id
_entity_poly.type
_entity_poly.pdbx_seq_one_letter_code
_entity_poly.pdbx_strand_id
1 'polypeptide(L)' 'MPLDLEAVLRQMVQERASDLFLAEGRVPSARINGAVRPIGREPVEREALQGFMDAVL' A
#
# COMPACT_ATOMS: atom_id res chain seq x y z
N MET A 1 11.04 2.83 7.84
CA MET A 1 10.84 1.39 7.94
C MET A 1 10.43 0.83 6.58
N PRO A 2 10.82 -0.39 6.28
CA PRO A 2 10.38 -0.99 5.02
C PRO A 2 8.88 -1.21 5.00
N LEU A 3 8.32 -1.19 3.81
CA LEU A 3 6.90 -1.46 3.61
C LEU A 3 6.60 -2.91 3.98
N ASP A 4 5.64 -3.10 4.89
CA ASP A 4 5.18 -4.43 5.24
C ASP A 4 4.01 -4.79 4.32
N LEU A 5 4.31 -5.56 3.29
CA LEU A 5 3.33 -5.98 2.30
C LEU A 5 2.16 -6.72 2.93
N GLU A 6 2.46 -7.64 3.85
CA GLU A 6 1.41 -8.41 4.50
C GLU A 6 0.46 -7.53 5.29
N ALA A 7 1.00 -6.55 6.02
CA ALA A 7 0.17 -5.62 6.79
C ALA A 7 -0.70 -4.76 5.88
N VAL A 8 -0.14 -4.30 4.76
CA VAL A 8 -0.89 -3.50 3.78
C VAL A 8 -2.04 -4.31 3.18
N LEU A 9 -1.77 -5.52 2.75
CA LEU A 9 -2.81 -6.38 2.16
C LEU A 9 -3.88 -6.74 3.17
N ARG A 10 -3.49 -6.99 4.41
CA ARG A 10 -4.44 -7.30 5.48
C ARG A 10 -5.35 -6.12 5.75
N GLN A 11 -4.79 -4.92 5.78
CA GLN A 11 -5.58 -3.71 5.97
C GLN A 11 -6.54 -3.48 4.81
N MET A 12 -6.11 -3.74 3.57
CA MET A 12 -7.00 -3.64 2.42
C MET A 12 -8.22 -4.52 2.57
N VAL A 13 -8.03 -5.76 3.02
CA VAL A 13 -9.12 -6.70 3.22
C VAL A 13 -10.06 -6.21 4.32
N GLN A 14 -9.51 -5.74 5.44
CA GLN A 14 -10.29 -5.23 6.56
C GLN A 14 -11.13 -4.02 6.17
N GLU A 15 -10.57 -3.13 5.37
CA GLU A 15 -11.23 -1.90 4.95
C GLU A 15 -12.08 -2.09 3.69
N ARG A 16 -12.05 -3.28 3.10
CA ARG A 16 -12.76 -3.60 1.85
C ARG A 16 -12.36 -2.66 0.73
N ALA A 17 -11.06 -2.41 0.63
CA ALA A 17 -10.53 -1.54 -0.41
C ALA A 17 -10.67 -2.19 -1.79
N SER A 18 -11.00 -1.39 -2.79
CA SER A 18 -11.12 -1.87 -4.17
C SER A 18 -9.82 -1.69 -4.96
N ASP A 19 -8.97 -0.73 -4.57
CA ASP A 19 -7.74 -0.41 -5.27
C ASP A 19 -6.65 -0.07 -4.28
N LEU A 20 -5.41 -0.38 -4.64
CA LEU A 20 -4.23 -0.01 -3.87
C LEU A 20 -3.35 0.89 -4.72
N PHE A 21 -2.93 2.02 -4.16
CA PHE A 21 -2.06 2.98 -4.83
C PHE A 21 -0.72 3.06 -4.10
N LEU A 22 0.34 2.69 -4.80
CA LEU A 22 1.70 2.75 -4.28
C LEU A 22 2.53 3.65 -5.18
N ALA A 23 3.23 4.59 -4.57
CA ALA A 23 4.13 5.47 -5.30
C ALA A 23 5.34 5.77 -4.41
N GLU A 24 6.52 5.81 -5.04
CA GLU A 24 7.75 6.14 -4.33
C GLU A 24 7.63 7.51 -3.67
N GLY A 25 8.02 7.59 -2.41
CA GLY A 25 7.99 8.83 -1.65
C GLY A 25 6.63 9.24 -1.13
N ARG A 26 5.62 8.40 -1.31
CA ARG A 26 4.27 8.68 -0.82
C ARG A 26 3.77 7.58 0.09
N VAL A 27 2.90 7.95 1.01
CA VAL A 27 2.25 6.99 1.90
C VAL A 27 1.32 6.11 1.07
N PRO A 28 1.31 4.78 1.29
CA PRO A 28 0.37 3.90 0.59
C PRO A 28 -1.05 4.35 0.81
N SER A 29 -1.86 4.32 -0.25
CA SER A 29 -3.25 4.75 -0.21
C SER A 29 -4.12 3.71 -0.87
N ALA A 30 -5.41 3.70 -0.53
CA ALA A 30 -6.35 2.77 -1.12
C ALA A 30 -7.69 3.45 -1.33
N ARG A 31 -8.44 2.96 -2.31
CA ARG A 31 -9.80 3.42 -2.53
C ARG A 31 -10.75 2.59 -1.69
N ILE A 32 -11.45 3.25 -0.78
CA ILE A 32 -12.37 2.62 0.15
C ILE A 32 -13.70 3.34 0.03
N ASN A 33 -14.75 2.62 -0.36
CA ASN A 33 -16.09 3.19 -0.57
C ASN A 33 -16.08 4.41 -1.50
N GLY A 34 -15.28 4.33 -2.57
CA GLY A 34 -15.20 5.39 -3.55
C GLY A 34 -14.30 6.56 -3.18
N ALA A 35 -13.69 6.55 -2.01
CA ALA A 35 -12.79 7.60 -1.55
C ALA A 35 -11.37 7.06 -1.38
N VAL A 36 -10.37 7.83 -1.81
CA VAL A 36 -8.97 7.47 -1.63
C VAL A 36 -8.52 7.91 -0.23
N ARG A 37 -7.98 6.96 0.53
CA ARG A 37 -7.51 7.20 1.89
C ARG A 37 -6.12 6.61 2.08
N PRO A 38 -5.27 7.25 2.90
CA PRO A 38 -3.98 6.66 3.25
C PRO A 38 -4.19 5.43 4.13
N ILE A 39 -3.44 4.37 3.86
CA ILE A 39 -3.50 3.13 4.64
C ILE A 39 -2.18 2.80 5.31
N GLY A 40 -1.16 3.62 5.08
CA GLY A 40 0.12 3.48 5.75
C GLY A 40 0.43 4.71 6.55
N ARG A 41 1.56 4.69 7.26
CA ARG A 41 2.01 5.82 8.06
C ARG A 41 3.27 6.45 7.51
N GLU A 42 4.02 5.71 6.72
CA GLU A 42 5.30 6.15 6.21
C GLU A 42 5.33 6.08 4.70
N PRO A 43 6.07 7.00 4.05
CA PRO A 43 6.22 6.97 2.60
C PRO A 43 6.86 5.66 2.14
N VAL A 44 6.46 5.22 0.95
CA VAL A 44 7.01 4.01 0.35
C VAL A 44 8.41 4.32 -0.16
N GLU A 45 9.40 3.54 0.29
CA GLU A 45 10.75 3.64 -0.22
C GLU A 45 10.87 2.89 -1.53
N ARG A 46 11.80 3.32 -2.37
CA ARG A 46 12.02 2.71 -3.68
C ARG A 46 12.27 1.21 -3.56
N GLU A 47 13.12 0.80 -2.61
CA GLU A 47 13.45 -0.61 -2.41
C GLU A 47 12.24 -1.42 -1.97
N ALA A 48 11.41 -0.83 -1.12
CA ALA A 48 10.20 -1.49 -0.66
C ALA A 48 9.21 -1.67 -1.80
N LEU A 49 9.07 -0.66 -2.66
CA LEU A 49 8.20 -0.73 -3.82
C LEU A 49 8.70 -1.80 -4.80
N GLN A 50 10.00 -1.85 -5.02
CA GLN A 50 10.61 -2.86 -5.89
C GLN A 50 10.35 -4.27 -5.36
N GLY A 51 10.52 -4.46 -4.05
CA GLY A 51 10.25 -5.75 -3.42
C GLY A 51 8.79 -6.16 -3.54
N PHE A 52 7.88 -5.19 -3.43
CA PHE A 52 6.46 -5.43 -3.61
C PHE A 52 6.18 -5.90 -5.04
N MET A 53 6.71 -5.21 -6.03
CA MET A 53 6.51 -5.56 -7.43
C MET A 53 7.07 -6.95 -7.75
N ASP A 54 8.25 -7.28 -7.21
CA ASP A 54 8.86 -8.58 -7.40
C ASP A 54 8.02 -9.70 -6.79
N ALA A 55 7.39 -9.45 -5.66
CA ALA A 55 6.56 -10.43 -4.99
C ALA A 55 5.23 -10.68 -5.71
N VAL A 56 4.70 -9.66 -6.39
CA VAL A 56 3.41 -9.75 -7.08
C VAL A 56 3.58 -10.25 -8.51
N LEU A 57 4.67 -9.87 -9.15
CA LEU A 57 4.98 -10.26 -10.52
C LEU A 57 5.87 -11.49 -10.56
#